data_69d1aaf7fadb751c4824c8715f927914
#
_entry.id   69d1aaf7fadb751c4824c8715f927914
#
_cell.length_a   1.000
_cell.length_b   1.000
_cell.length_c   1.000
_cell.angle_alpha   90.00
_cell.angle_beta   90.00
_cell.angle_gamma   90.00
#
_symmetry.space_group_name_H-M   'P 1'
#
loop_
_entity.id
_entity.type
_entity.pdbx_description
1 polymer ?
#
loop_
_entity_poly.entity_id
_entity_poly.type
_entity_poly.pdbx_seq_one_letter_code
_entity_poly.pdbx_strand_id
1 'polypeptide(L)'
;AYERLATEEAKAVGAALGIDDPQSSGACLKCHSTAYFFTEELQTTEVSVENGVSCQSCHGPGADYKKKSVMQSREESIANGMVYPAKEKSCTLCHNDTSPTWKPDRYTLPDGTKTGFDVEQAYEKIKHERPVN
;
A
#
# COMPACT_ATOMS: atom_id res chain seq x y z
N ALA A 1 2.95 5.97 4.40
CA ALA A 1 4.03 5.06 3.97
C ALA A 1 5.27 5.85 3.53
N TYR A 2 5.12 6.86 2.66
CA TYR A 2 6.24 7.68 2.15
C TYR A 2 6.99 8.43 3.27
N GLU A 3 6.27 9.13 4.14
CA GLU A 3 6.86 9.87 5.27
C GLU A 3 7.68 8.97 6.23
N ARG A 4 7.32 7.69 6.29
CA ARG A 4 8.08 6.71 7.09
C ARG A 4 9.54 6.58 6.62
N LEU A 5 9.80 6.81 5.34
CA LEU A 5 11.14 6.76 4.76
C LEU A 5 12.06 7.89 5.22
N ALA A 6 11.49 8.99 5.76
CA ALA A 6 12.27 10.10 6.32
C ALA A 6 12.79 9.85 7.75
N THR A 7 12.33 8.78 8.42
CA THR A 7 12.72 8.50 9.81
C THR A 7 14.18 8.03 9.90
N GLU A 8 14.82 8.29 11.05
CA GLU A 8 16.19 7.83 11.31
C GLU A 8 16.32 6.31 11.22
N GLU A 9 15.27 5.56 11.60
CA GLU A 9 15.22 4.11 11.42
C GLU A 9 15.29 3.72 9.95
N ALA A 10 14.51 4.38 9.09
CA ALA A 10 14.52 4.10 7.66
C ALA A 10 15.86 4.52 7.00
N LYS A 11 16.45 5.63 7.41
CA LYS A 11 17.78 6.06 6.96
C LYS A 11 18.86 5.05 7.36
N ALA A 12 18.80 4.51 8.58
CA ALA A 12 19.74 3.47 9.02
C ALA A 12 19.60 2.19 8.17
N VAL A 13 18.37 1.77 7.83
CA VAL A 13 18.14 0.66 6.90
C VAL A 13 18.68 0.99 5.51
N GLY A 14 18.44 2.20 5.02
CA GLY A 14 18.96 2.69 3.74
C GLY A 14 20.48 2.62 3.69
N ALA A 15 21.15 3.17 4.69
CA ALA A 15 22.61 3.15 4.80
C ALA A 15 23.18 1.72 4.77
N ALA A 16 22.54 0.77 5.47
CA ALA A 16 22.94 -0.64 5.46
C ALA A 16 22.79 -1.30 4.07
N LEU A 17 21.95 -0.73 3.19
CA LEU A 17 21.71 -1.18 1.82
C LEU A 17 22.49 -0.36 0.78
N GLY A 18 23.29 0.62 1.20
CA GLY A 18 23.99 1.54 0.29
C GLY A 18 23.05 2.55 -0.38
N ILE A 19 21.95 2.89 0.26
CA ILE A 19 20.94 3.85 -0.21
C ILE A 19 21.10 5.15 0.61
N ASP A 20 21.50 6.22 -0.04
CA ASP A 20 21.73 7.52 0.61
C ASP A 20 20.41 8.18 1.05
N ASP A 21 19.40 8.14 0.19
CA ASP A 21 18.07 8.71 0.48
C ASP A 21 16.95 7.71 0.17
N PRO A 22 16.33 7.11 1.22
CA PRO A 22 15.21 6.19 1.04
C PRO A 22 13.98 6.80 0.36
N GLN A 23 13.77 8.13 0.49
CA GLN A 23 12.60 8.80 -0.11
C GLN A 23 12.73 9.00 -1.63
N SER A 24 13.93 8.91 -2.17
CA SER A 24 14.19 9.00 -3.61
C SER A 24 14.54 7.64 -4.25
N SER A 25 14.77 6.62 -3.43
CA SER A 25 15.19 5.32 -3.92
C SER A 25 14.01 4.46 -4.41
N GLY A 26 14.07 4.00 -5.67
CA GLY A 26 13.11 3.05 -6.20
C GLY A 26 13.05 1.73 -5.43
N ALA A 27 14.14 1.32 -4.78
CA ALA A 27 14.17 0.14 -3.93
C ALA A 27 13.21 0.25 -2.73
N CYS A 28 12.99 1.47 -2.24
CA CYS A 28 12.05 1.78 -1.15
C CYS A 28 10.66 2.14 -1.70
N LEU A 29 10.62 3.01 -2.71
CA LEU A 29 9.39 3.57 -3.25
C LEU A 29 8.45 2.53 -3.83
N LYS A 30 8.95 1.43 -4.38
CA LYS A 30 8.12 0.31 -4.89
C LYS A 30 7.14 -0.27 -3.86
N CYS A 31 7.42 -0.12 -2.56
CA CYS A 31 6.53 -0.56 -1.48
C CYS A 31 5.92 0.62 -0.70
N HIS A 32 6.52 1.81 -0.81
CA HIS A 32 6.15 2.97 -0.02
C HIS A 32 5.39 4.04 -0.79
N SER A 33 5.20 3.87 -2.12
CA SER A 33 4.42 4.80 -2.95
C SER A 33 3.67 4.10 -4.07
N THR A 34 2.36 4.32 -4.15
CA THR A 34 1.52 3.85 -5.26
C THR A 34 1.95 4.50 -6.58
N ALA A 35 2.27 5.78 -6.56
CA ALA A 35 2.65 6.55 -7.75
C ALA A 35 3.97 6.09 -8.37
N TYR A 36 4.83 5.38 -7.63
CA TYR A 36 6.09 4.87 -8.15
C TYR A 36 5.92 3.94 -9.37
N PHE A 37 4.78 3.26 -9.48
CA PHE A 37 4.50 2.36 -10.60
C PHE A 37 3.96 3.08 -11.84
N PHE A 38 3.65 4.36 -11.73
CA PHE A 38 3.19 5.17 -12.85
C PHE A 38 4.38 5.83 -13.55
N THR A 39 4.30 5.93 -14.87
CA THR A 39 5.23 6.76 -15.64
C THR A 39 5.01 8.24 -15.30
N GLU A 40 6.02 9.08 -15.54
CA GLU A 40 5.89 10.53 -15.30
C GLU A 40 4.66 11.15 -16.00
N GLU A 41 4.32 10.64 -17.19
CA GLU A 41 3.14 11.10 -17.95
C GLU A 41 1.81 10.77 -17.28
N LEU A 42 1.76 9.72 -16.46
CA LEU A 42 0.57 9.31 -15.71
C LEU A 42 0.53 9.89 -14.30
N GLN A 43 1.63 10.44 -13.82
CA GLN A 43 1.64 11.16 -12.56
C GLN A 43 1.00 12.53 -12.77
N THR A 44 0.06 12.83 -11.91
CA THR A 44 -0.67 14.09 -11.91
C THR A 44 -0.52 14.76 -10.55
N THR A 45 -1.00 16.00 -10.44
CA THR A 45 -1.07 16.68 -9.13
C THR A 45 -1.95 15.95 -8.11
N GLU A 46 -2.81 15.04 -8.57
CA GLU A 46 -3.67 14.22 -7.71
C GLU A 46 -2.98 12.92 -7.24
N VAL A 47 -1.95 12.47 -7.96
CA VAL A 47 -1.21 11.22 -7.66
C VAL A 47 0.27 11.52 -7.79
N SER A 48 0.93 11.72 -6.67
CA SER A 48 2.37 11.94 -6.58
C SER A 48 3.04 10.89 -5.69
N VAL A 49 4.37 10.82 -5.75
CA VAL A 49 5.16 9.88 -4.94
C VAL A 49 4.94 10.12 -3.45
N GLU A 50 4.80 11.38 -3.03
CA GLU A 50 4.61 11.81 -1.65
C GLU A 50 3.26 11.36 -1.06
N ASN A 51 2.27 11.06 -1.90
CA ASN A 51 1.01 10.49 -1.44
C ASN A 51 1.18 9.11 -0.76
N GLY A 52 2.31 8.47 -1.00
CA GLY A 52 2.61 7.17 -0.42
C GLY A 52 1.68 6.07 -0.94
N VAL A 53 1.36 5.12 -0.09
CA VAL A 53 0.39 4.05 -0.41
C VAL A 53 -1.02 4.63 -0.30
N SER A 54 -1.71 4.71 -1.43
CA SER A 54 -3.03 5.31 -1.58
C SER A 54 -4.13 4.25 -1.76
N CYS A 55 -5.37 4.70 -1.80
CA CYS A 55 -6.55 3.86 -2.05
C CYS A 55 -6.37 2.96 -3.29
N GLN A 56 -5.70 3.47 -4.30
CA GLN A 56 -5.49 2.79 -5.58
C GLN A 56 -4.63 1.53 -5.46
N SER A 57 -3.76 1.43 -4.44
CA SER A 57 -2.97 0.21 -4.19
C SER A 57 -3.85 -1.01 -3.91
N CYS A 58 -5.00 -0.79 -3.27
CA CYS A 58 -5.93 -1.84 -2.89
C CYS A 58 -7.14 -1.93 -3.84
N HIS A 59 -7.65 -0.77 -4.26
CA HIS A 59 -8.92 -0.65 -4.99
C HIS A 59 -8.76 -0.44 -6.50
N GLY A 60 -7.53 -0.38 -7.01
CA GLY A 60 -7.26 -0.13 -8.43
C GLY A 60 -7.45 1.33 -8.83
N PRO A 61 -7.26 1.65 -10.12
CA PRO A 61 -7.35 3.01 -10.64
C PRO A 61 -8.72 3.64 -10.38
N GLY A 62 -8.72 4.83 -9.75
CA GLY A 62 -9.93 5.48 -9.26
C GLY A 62 -10.66 6.39 -10.25
N ALA A 63 -10.17 6.54 -11.49
CA ALA A 63 -10.67 7.54 -12.43
C ALA A 63 -12.21 7.51 -12.61
N ASP A 64 -12.77 6.31 -12.75
CA ASP A 64 -14.19 6.15 -13.06
C ASP A 64 -15.06 6.05 -11.81
N TYR A 65 -14.55 5.54 -10.68
CA TYR A 65 -15.35 5.37 -9.47
C TYR A 65 -15.10 6.43 -8.38
N LYS A 66 -14.08 7.31 -8.49
CA LYS A 66 -13.74 8.30 -7.45
C LYS A 66 -14.80 9.39 -7.23
N LYS A 67 -15.76 9.54 -8.13
CA LYS A 67 -16.85 10.52 -7.98
C LYS A 67 -17.69 10.17 -6.76
N LYS A 68 -17.99 11.18 -5.92
CA LYS A 68 -18.76 10.99 -4.69
C LYS A 68 -20.09 10.25 -4.92
N SER A 69 -20.82 10.58 -5.98
CA SER A 69 -22.08 9.91 -6.33
C SER A 69 -21.91 8.41 -6.60
N VAL A 70 -20.82 8.03 -7.24
CA VAL A 70 -20.50 6.61 -7.52
C VAL A 70 -20.04 5.91 -6.23
N MET A 71 -19.15 6.54 -5.46
CA MET A 71 -18.62 5.96 -4.22
C MET A 71 -19.69 5.78 -3.12
N GLN A 72 -20.83 6.43 -3.22
CA GLN A 72 -21.96 6.21 -2.31
C GLN A 72 -22.61 4.83 -2.49
N SER A 73 -22.46 4.18 -3.65
CA SER A 73 -22.90 2.83 -3.91
C SER A 73 -21.71 1.90 -4.13
N ARG A 74 -21.62 0.82 -3.34
CA ARG A 74 -20.58 -0.20 -3.55
C ARG A 74 -20.75 -0.90 -4.89
N GLU A 75 -21.99 -1.19 -5.27
CA GLU A 75 -22.29 -1.84 -6.56
C GLU A 75 -21.87 -0.97 -7.72
N GLU A 76 -22.21 0.32 -7.70
CA GLU A 76 -21.80 1.27 -8.74
C GLU A 76 -20.28 1.43 -8.76
N SER A 77 -19.63 1.49 -7.61
CA SER A 77 -18.17 1.57 -7.55
C SER A 77 -17.50 0.37 -8.20
N ILE A 78 -17.99 -0.85 -7.92
CA ILE A 78 -17.48 -2.09 -8.53
C ILE A 78 -17.76 -2.10 -10.03
N ALA A 79 -18.97 -1.71 -10.44
CA ALA A 79 -19.33 -1.63 -11.86
C ALA A 79 -18.45 -0.62 -12.63
N ASN A 80 -17.96 0.41 -11.95
CA ASN A 80 -17.02 1.39 -12.49
C ASN A 80 -15.53 1.05 -12.20
N GLY A 81 -15.22 -0.21 -11.95
CA GLY A 81 -13.85 -0.73 -11.93
C GLY A 81 -13.18 -0.78 -10.57
N MET A 82 -13.89 -0.45 -9.46
CA MET A 82 -13.32 -0.60 -8.13
C MET A 82 -13.08 -2.08 -7.81
N VAL A 83 -11.88 -2.42 -7.38
CA VAL A 83 -11.55 -3.74 -6.87
C VAL A 83 -12.08 -3.86 -5.43
N TYR A 84 -13.03 -4.79 -5.22
CA TYR A 84 -13.57 -5.05 -3.89
C TYR A 84 -14.04 -6.52 -3.75
N PRO A 85 -13.73 -7.22 -2.66
CA PRO A 85 -12.74 -6.80 -1.64
C PRO A 85 -11.32 -6.67 -2.22
N ALA A 86 -10.46 -5.93 -1.51
CA ALA A 86 -9.04 -5.88 -1.88
C ALA A 86 -8.44 -7.29 -1.87
N LYS A 87 -7.70 -7.63 -2.91
CA LYS A 87 -7.15 -8.98 -3.07
C LYS A 87 -5.88 -9.16 -2.24
N GLU A 88 -5.68 -10.33 -1.68
CA GLU A 88 -4.44 -10.73 -0.99
C GLU A 88 -3.18 -10.36 -1.78
N LYS A 89 -3.21 -10.58 -3.10
CA LYS A 89 -2.12 -10.21 -3.99
C LYS A 89 -1.72 -8.74 -3.89
N SER A 90 -2.65 -7.83 -3.64
CA SER A 90 -2.33 -6.41 -3.45
C SER A 90 -1.50 -6.16 -2.18
N CYS A 91 -1.70 -6.96 -1.15
CA CYS A 91 -0.92 -6.89 0.08
C CYS A 91 0.47 -7.48 -0.10
N THR A 92 0.54 -8.67 -0.69
CA THR A 92 1.78 -9.46 -0.81
C THR A 92 2.77 -8.91 -1.84
N LEU A 93 2.37 -7.97 -2.70
CA LEU A 93 3.30 -7.21 -3.53
C LEU A 93 4.37 -6.48 -2.71
N CYS A 94 4.01 -6.00 -1.51
CA CYS A 94 4.90 -5.23 -0.65
C CYS A 94 5.20 -5.96 0.67
N HIS A 95 4.24 -6.73 1.20
CA HIS A 95 4.39 -7.48 2.45
C HIS A 95 4.89 -8.90 2.17
N ASN A 96 6.18 -9.03 1.88
CA ASN A 96 6.84 -10.29 1.57
C ASN A 96 8.30 -10.29 2.06
N ASP A 97 8.97 -11.43 1.93
CA ASP A 97 10.33 -11.68 2.42
C ASP A 97 11.43 -10.92 1.66
N THR A 98 11.10 -10.25 0.55
CA THR A 98 12.06 -9.37 -0.15
C THR A 98 12.22 -8.00 0.54
N SER A 99 11.37 -7.70 1.52
CA SER A 99 11.50 -6.48 2.32
C SER A 99 12.71 -6.58 3.25
N PRO A 100 13.61 -5.57 3.27
CA PRO A 100 14.79 -5.58 4.13
C PRO A 100 14.45 -5.55 5.64
N THR A 101 13.21 -5.23 5.98
CA THR A 101 12.71 -5.22 7.36
C THR A 101 11.75 -6.37 7.66
N TRP A 102 11.76 -7.40 6.81
CA TRP A 102 10.93 -8.57 7.00
C TRP A 102 11.24 -9.30 8.31
N LYS A 103 10.17 -9.67 9.01
CA LYS A 103 10.23 -10.49 10.22
C LYS A 103 9.36 -11.72 10.01
N PRO A 104 9.93 -12.93 9.91
CA PRO A 104 9.17 -14.13 9.57
C PRO A 104 8.21 -14.58 10.68
N ASP A 105 8.32 -14.04 11.86
CA ASP A 105 7.55 -14.37 13.06
C ASP A 105 6.64 -13.24 13.56
N ARG A 106 6.35 -12.25 12.68
CA ARG A 106 5.57 -11.05 13.04
C ARG A 106 4.14 -11.35 13.51
N TYR A 107 3.51 -12.35 12.91
CA TYR A 107 2.13 -12.75 13.19
C TYR A 107 2.10 -14.15 13.79
N THR A 108 1.10 -14.40 14.64
CA THR A 108 0.81 -15.75 15.18
C THR A 108 -0.57 -16.15 14.68
N LEU A 109 -0.64 -17.27 13.98
CA LEU A 109 -1.88 -17.87 13.48
C LEU A 109 -2.66 -18.54 14.62
N PRO A 110 -3.96 -18.84 14.45
CA PRO A 110 -4.79 -19.47 15.48
C PRO A 110 -4.26 -20.84 15.97
N ASP A 111 -3.53 -21.54 15.12
CA ASP A 111 -2.89 -22.84 15.44
C ASP A 111 -1.53 -22.69 16.18
N GLY A 112 -1.10 -21.45 16.45
CA GLY A 112 0.17 -21.14 17.09
C GLY A 112 1.36 -21.01 16.12
N THR A 113 1.17 -21.28 14.84
CA THR A 113 2.21 -21.10 13.82
C THR A 113 2.60 -19.63 13.67
N LYS A 114 3.90 -19.38 13.45
CA LYS A 114 4.40 -18.03 13.16
C LYS A 114 4.51 -17.80 11.66
N THR A 115 4.17 -16.58 11.23
CA THR A 115 4.32 -16.13 9.84
C THR A 115 4.74 -14.67 9.77
N GLY A 116 5.43 -14.29 8.72
CA GLY A 116 5.85 -12.90 8.49
C GLY A 116 4.70 -11.99 8.10
N PHE A 117 3.65 -12.53 7.45
CA PHE A 117 2.46 -11.78 7.08
C PHE A 117 1.22 -12.65 7.15
N ASP A 118 0.17 -12.10 7.73
CA ASP A 118 -1.17 -12.70 7.76
C ASP A 118 -2.18 -11.68 7.25
N VAL A 119 -2.87 -12.02 6.18
CA VAL A 119 -3.78 -11.09 5.46
C VAL A 119 -4.96 -10.71 6.32
N GLU A 120 -5.54 -11.68 7.05
CA GLU A 120 -6.73 -11.42 7.87
C GLU A 120 -6.42 -10.47 9.02
N GLN A 121 -5.35 -10.75 9.78
CA GLN A 121 -4.93 -9.89 10.88
C GLN A 121 -4.47 -8.51 10.40
N ALA A 122 -3.82 -8.42 9.23
CA ALA A 122 -3.43 -7.15 8.64
C ALA A 122 -4.65 -6.36 8.17
N TYR A 123 -5.60 -7.03 7.52
CA TYR A 123 -6.84 -6.41 7.03
C TYR A 123 -7.67 -5.82 8.19
N GLU A 124 -7.79 -6.54 9.31
CA GLU A 124 -8.50 -6.02 10.50
C GLU A 124 -7.93 -4.69 11.02
N LYS A 125 -6.63 -4.46 10.83
CA LYS A 125 -5.96 -3.22 11.24
C LYS A 125 -6.17 -2.04 10.29
N ILE A 126 -6.43 -2.31 9.02
CA ILE A 126 -6.50 -1.28 7.97
C ILE A 126 -7.88 -1.12 7.36
N LYS A 127 -8.80 -2.06 7.64
CA LYS A 127 -10.18 -1.94 7.15
C LYS A 127 -10.78 -0.62 7.61
N HIS A 128 -11.45 0.04 6.71
CA HIS A 128 -12.17 1.26 7.00
C HIS A 128 -13.65 1.09 6.66
N GLU A 129 -14.48 1.75 7.41
CA GLU A 129 -15.90 1.83 7.10
C GLU A 129 -16.12 2.77 5.91
N ARG A 130 -17.14 2.46 5.13
CA ARG A 130 -17.56 3.39 4.10
C ARG A 130 -18.07 4.67 4.77
N PRO A 131 -17.67 5.87 4.28
CA PRO A 131 -18.25 7.10 4.80
C PRO A 131 -19.77 7.05 4.65
N VAL A 132 -20.47 6.99 5.76
CA VAL A 132 -21.91 7.23 5.80
C VAL A 132 -22.11 8.74 5.83
N ASN A 133 -22.82 9.26 4.84
CA ASN A 133 -23.23 10.67 4.85
C ASN A 133 -24.47 10.86 5.72
#